data_f07eb483704cf4700c9a601047a3abc6
#
_entry.id   f07eb483704cf4700c9a601047a3abc6
#
_cell.length_a   1.000
_cell.length_b   1.000
_cell.length_c   1.000
_cell.angle_alpha   90.00
_cell.angle_beta   90.00
_cell.angle_gamma   90.00
#
_symmetry.space_group_name_H-M   'P 1'
#
loop_
_entity.id
_entity.type
_entity.pdbx_description
1 polymer ?
#
loop_
_entity_poly.entity_id
_entity_poly.type
_entity_poly.pdbx_seq_one_letter_code
_entity_poly.pdbx_strand_id
1 'polypeptide(L)'
;MAHSVSPEETMSGACVIIIAMSARISIIAAVGKNRELGKQNKLLWRISADLGRVKSLTTGHPIIMGRKTYESIGRPLPQRTNIVLSRTPVDIEGCVVVNSLEKALETARAVEATEIFIFGGGQRYTEDMPLVDRLYLTVIDAEDPDSDAFFPDYSDFTNILSTETHTEHEPPFTWLTLERA
;
A
#
# COMPACT_ATOMS: atom_id res chain seq x y z
N MET A 1 75.11 -1.37 -3.63
CA MET A 1 73.97 -1.84 -4.41
C MET A 1 72.82 -2.07 -3.44
N ALA A 2 71.91 -1.13 -3.40
CA ALA A 2 70.78 -1.18 -2.46
C ALA A 2 69.52 -1.50 -3.26
N HIS A 3 68.86 -2.61 -2.94
CA HIS A 3 67.55 -2.96 -3.45
C HIS A 3 66.47 -2.34 -2.54
N SER A 4 65.77 -1.40 -3.08
CA SER A 4 64.56 -0.81 -2.53
C SER A 4 63.42 -1.79 -2.72
N VAL A 5 62.77 -2.19 -1.63
CA VAL A 5 61.52 -2.92 -1.62
C VAL A 5 60.43 -1.93 -1.27
N SER A 6 59.48 -1.75 -2.19
CA SER A 6 58.26 -0.95 -1.98
C SER A 6 57.28 -1.67 -1.10
N PRO A 7 56.57 -1.03 -0.17
CA PRO A 7 55.45 -1.66 0.54
C PRO A 7 54.21 -1.70 -0.33
N GLU A 8 53.67 -2.92 -0.49
CA GLU A 8 52.36 -3.12 -1.06
C GLU A 8 51.29 -2.57 -0.09
N GLU A 9 50.55 -1.58 -0.56
CA GLU A 9 49.34 -1.12 0.12
C GLU A 9 48.26 -2.18 0.05
N THR A 10 48.01 -2.81 1.18
CA THR A 10 46.85 -3.71 1.37
C THR A 10 45.61 -2.83 1.46
N MET A 11 44.90 -2.65 0.36
CA MET A 11 43.54 -2.12 0.37
C MET A 11 42.60 -3.09 1.05
N SER A 12 42.33 -2.85 2.32
CA SER A 12 41.24 -3.49 3.05
C SER A 12 39.90 -3.07 2.41
N GLY A 13 39.37 -3.96 1.58
CA GLY A 13 38.02 -3.83 1.03
C GLY A 13 37.00 -3.92 2.15
N ALA A 14 36.57 -2.78 2.67
CA ALA A 14 35.37 -2.73 3.50
C ALA A 14 34.18 -3.10 2.61
N CYS A 15 33.75 -4.35 2.71
CA CYS A 15 32.49 -4.80 2.13
C CYS A 15 31.37 -4.10 2.89
N VAL A 16 30.91 -2.99 2.35
CA VAL A 16 29.69 -2.33 2.83
C VAL A 16 28.55 -3.26 2.46
N ILE A 17 28.09 -4.05 3.42
CA ILE A 17 26.85 -4.79 3.31
C ILE A 17 25.73 -3.73 3.32
N ILE A 18 25.33 -3.29 2.14
CA ILE A 18 24.08 -2.54 1.97
C ILE A 18 22.97 -3.55 2.26
N ILE A 19 22.50 -3.57 3.50
CA ILE A 19 21.22 -4.22 3.82
C ILE A 19 20.20 -3.41 3.03
N ALA A 20 19.83 -3.91 1.87
CA ALA A 20 18.70 -3.37 1.12
C ALA A 20 17.46 -3.53 2.03
N MET A 21 17.11 -2.47 2.74
CA MET A 21 15.84 -2.43 3.48
C MET A 21 14.73 -2.64 2.43
N SER A 22 14.07 -3.77 2.51
CA SER A 22 12.90 -4.01 1.64
C SER A 22 11.87 -2.92 1.91
N ALA A 23 11.34 -2.30 0.86
CA ALA A 23 10.27 -1.33 1.02
C ALA A 23 9.12 -1.94 1.81
N ARG A 24 8.60 -1.20 2.79
CA ARG A 24 7.42 -1.61 3.57
C ARG A 24 6.23 -1.80 2.63
N ILE A 25 5.47 -2.85 2.84
CA ILE A 25 4.22 -3.09 2.13
C ILE A 25 3.07 -2.70 3.05
N SER A 26 2.28 -1.73 2.63
CA SER A 26 1.19 -1.18 3.42
C SER A 26 -0.14 -1.28 2.68
N ILE A 27 -1.21 -1.55 3.43
CA ILE A 27 -2.58 -1.40 2.93
C ILE A 27 -3.14 -0.08 3.44
N ILE A 28 -3.93 0.60 2.58
CA ILE A 28 -4.76 1.72 2.96
C ILE A 28 -6.20 1.43 2.55
N ALA A 29 -7.14 1.52 3.51
CA ALA A 29 -8.54 1.18 3.29
C ALA A 29 -9.47 1.94 4.24
N ALA A 30 -10.69 2.25 3.75
CA ALA A 30 -11.80 2.70 4.56
C ALA A 30 -12.80 1.54 4.71
N VAL A 31 -13.19 1.23 5.94
CA VAL A 31 -14.02 0.07 6.29
C VAL A 31 -15.13 0.47 7.25
N GLY A 32 -16.30 -0.14 7.13
CA GLY A 32 -17.36 -0.05 8.13
C GLY A 32 -17.06 -0.90 9.38
N LYS A 33 -18.00 -0.90 10.33
CA LYS A 33 -17.89 -1.64 11.61
C LYS A 33 -17.66 -3.13 11.44
N ASN A 34 -18.27 -3.74 10.42
CA ASN A 34 -18.16 -5.17 10.11
C ASN A 34 -17.20 -5.42 8.95
N ARG A 35 -16.26 -4.49 8.71
CA ARG A 35 -15.25 -4.55 7.65
C ARG A 35 -15.84 -4.40 6.23
N GLU A 36 -17.00 -3.80 6.08
CA GLU A 36 -17.59 -3.47 4.78
C GLU A 36 -16.67 -2.52 4.02
N LEU A 37 -16.41 -2.79 2.75
CA LEU A 37 -15.57 -1.98 1.86
C LEU A 37 -16.39 -1.25 0.81
N GLY A 38 -17.32 -1.95 0.20
CA GLY A 38 -17.97 -1.46 -0.99
C GLY A 38 -19.16 -2.29 -1.43
N LYS A 39 -19.85 -1.76 -2.43
CA LYS A 39 -20.99 -2.39 -3.09
C LYS A 39 -20.95 -2.08 -4.58
N GLN A 40 -21.10 -3.11 -5.43
CA GLN A 40 -21.12 -2.96 -6.89
C GLN A 40 -19.93 -2.17 -7.44
N ASN A 41 -18.73 -2.47 -6.94
CA ASN A 41 -17.46 -1.82 -7.30
C ASN A 41 -17.41 -0.31 -6.97
N LYS A 42 -18.18 0.16 -5.98
CA LYS A 42 -18.17 1.55 -5.49
C LYS A 42 -17.88 1.57 -3.99
N LEU A 43 -17.24 2.63 -3.53
CA LEU A 43 -17.07 2.89 -2.10
C LEU A 43 -18.43 3.17 -1.47
N LEU A 44 -18.67 2.60 -0.28
CA LEU A 44 -19.88 2.86 0.50
C LEU A 44 -19.91 4.29 1.04
N TRP A 45 -18.79 4.76 1.55
CA TRP A 45 -18.67 6.09 2.13
C TRP A 45 -17.59 6.90 1.43
N ARG A 46 -17.88 8.16 1.14
CA ARG A 46 -16.95 9.12 0.56
C ARG A 46 -16.68 10.24 1.56
N ILE A 47 -15.69 10.06 2.39
CA ILE A 47 -15.30 11.01 3.44
C ILE A 47 -14.15 11.86 2.90
N SER A 48 -14.37 13.18 2.76
CA SER A 48 -13.38 14.10 2.18
C SER A 48 -12.08 14.14 2.99
N ALA A 49 -12.18 14.08 4.32
CA ALA A 49 -11.01 14.03 5.21
C ALA A 49 -10.18 12.77 4.97
N ASP A 50 -10.84 11.61 4.79
CA ASP A 50 -10.18 10.35 4.45
C ASP A 50 -9.46 10.42 3.10
N LEU A 51 -10.10 10.95 2.07
CA LEU A 51 -9.46 11.13 0.76
C LEU A 51 -8.24 12.05 0.84
N GLY A 52 -8.28 13.07 1.70
CA GLY A 52 -7.15 13.93 2.02
C GLY A 52 -5.99 13.16 2.67
N ARG A 53 -6.28 12.32 3.67
CA ARG A 53 -5.32 11.44 4.33
C ARG A 53 -4.69 10.45 3.35
N VAL A 54 -5.51 9.78 2.55
CA VAL A 54 -5.05 8.85 1.50
C VAL A 54 -4.08 9.55 0.56
N LYS A 55 -4.42 10.76 0.08
CA LYS A 55 -3.54 11.55 -0.77
C LYS A 55 -2.23 11.86 -0.06
N SER A 56 -2.26 12.33 1.17
CA SER A 56 -1.07 12.70 1.95
C SER A 56 -0.13 11.52 2.16
N LEU A 57 -0.66 10.35 2.53
CA LEU A 57 0.14 9.15 2.79
C LEU A 57 0.74 8.54 1.53
N THR A 58 0.06 8.61 0.39
CA THR A 58 0.46 7.87 -0.81
C THR A 58 1.15 8.71 -1.88
N THR A 59 1.16 10.04 -1.75
CA THR A 59 1.85 10.91 -2.71
C THR A 59 3.36 10.66 -2.66
N GLY A 60 3.97 10.45 -3.83
CA GLY A 60 5.38 10.10 -3.98
C GLY A 60 5.66 8.59 -3.97
N HIS A 61 4.69 7.76 -3.59
CA HIS A 61 4.86 6.32 -3.46
C HIS A 61 4.17 5.54 -4.59
N PRO A 62 4.64 4.32 -4.91
CA PRO A 62 3.91 3.42 -5.79
C PRO A 62 2.64 2.91 -5.11
N ILE A 63 1.59 2.82 -5.91
CA ILE A 63 0.30 2.25 -5.52
C ILE A 63 -0.02 1.06 -6.43
N ILE A 64 -0.37 -0.06 -5.81
CA ILE A 64 -0.75 -1.30 -6.50
C ILE A 64 -2.26 -1.51 -6.32
N MET A 65 -2.98 -1.69 -7.41
CA MET A 65 -4.43 -1.89 -7.37
C MET A 65 -4.90 -2.92 -8.39
N GLY A 66 -6.01 -3.57 -8.12
CA GLY A 66 -6.70 -4.39 -9.11
C GLY A 66 -7.38 -3.52 -10.19
N ARG A 67 -7.57 -4.10 -11.40
CA ARG A 67 -8.22 -3.39 -12.51
C ARG A 67 -9.58 -2.79 -12.15
N LYS A 68 -10.45 -3.53 -11.44
CA LYS A 68 -11.76 -3.01 -11.01
C LYS A 68 -11.65 -1.78 -10.11
N THR A 69 -10.65 -1.73 -9.26
CA THR A 69 -10.38 -0.56 -8.41
C THR A 69 -9.96 0.63 -9.26
N TYR A 70 -9.07 0.42 -10.23
CA TYR A 70 -8.70 1.47 -11.18
C TYR A 70 -9.92 1.99 -11.95
N GLU A 71 -10.77 1.10 -12.47
CA GLU A 71 -12.00 1.48 -13.19
C GLU A 71 -12.95 2.30 -12.30
N SER A 72 -13.03 2.00 -11.01
CA SER A 72 -13.82 2.76 -10.03
C SER A 72 -13.24 4.16 -9.76
N ILE A 73 -11.91 4.30 -9.77
CA ILE A 73 -11.21 5.60 -9.62
C ILE A 73 -11.32 6.41 -10.92
N GLY A 74 -11.24 5.75 -12.08
CA GLY A 74 -11.46 6.30 -13.40
C GLY A 74 -10.29 7.07 -14.01
N ARG A 75 -9.15 7.19 -13.30
CA ARG A 75 -7.94 7.88 -13.77
C ARG A 75 -6.71 7.48 -12.96
N PRO A 76 -5.48 7.64 -13.50
CA PRO A 76 -4.27 7.54 -12.71
C PRO A 76 -4.25 8.60 -11.60
N LEU A 77 -3.78 8.21 -10.43
CA LEU A 77 -3.61 9.14 -9.32
C LEU A 77 -2.31 9.94 -9.51
N PRO A 78 -2.36 11.29 -9.50
CA PRO A 78 -1.20 12.12 -9.79
C PRO A 78 -0.09 11.98 -8.73
N GLN A 79 1.16 12.20 -9.14
CA GLN A 79 2.35 12.12 -8.28
C GLN A 79 2.54 10.75 -7.60
N ARG A 80 2.15 9.67 -8.26
CA ARG A 80 2.27 8.28 -7.81
C ARG A 80 2.59 7.39 -8.99
N THR A 81 3.37 6.34 -8.76
CA THR A 81 3.51 5.27 -9.75
C THR A 81 2.29 4.35 -9.64
N ASN A 82 1.38 4.45 -10.61
CA ASN A 82 0.16 3.66 -10.64
C ASN A 82 0.45 2.29 -11.28
N ILE A 83 0.30 1.21 -10.52
CA ILE A 83 0.51 -0.17 -10.96
C ILE A 83 -0.82 -0.91 -10.89
N VAL A 84 -1.29 -1.38 -12.04
CA VAL A 84 -2.58 -2.06 -12.16
C VAL A 84 -2.37 -3.55 -12.44
N LEU A 85 -2.91 -4.39 -11.55
CA LEU A 85 -2.94 -5.83 -11.76
C LEU A 85 -4.12 -6.23 -12.64
N SER A 86 -3.82 -6.84 -13.79
CA SER A 86 -4.84 -7.34 -14.73
C SER A 86 -4.44 -8.69 -15.30
N ARG A 87 -5.32 -9.69 -15.21
CA ARG A 87 -5.13 -11.01 -15.85
C ARG A 87 -5.28 -10.97 -17.37
N THR A 88 -6.01 -9.99 -17.86
CA THR A 88 -6.15 -9.75 -19.32
C THR A 88 -5.22 -8.62 -19.74
N PRO A 89 -4.54 -8.75 -20.88
CA PRO A 89 -3.76 -7.66 -21.44
C PRO A 89 -4.65 -6.44 -21.67
N VAL A 90 -4.21 -5.31 -21.16
CA VAL A 90 -4.86 -4.00 -21.35
C VAL A 90 -3.80 -2.93 -21.26
N ASP A 91 -3.91 -1.93 -22.11
CA ASP A 91 -3.08 -0.73 -22.02
C ASP A 91 -3.87 0.37 -21.30
N ILE A 92 -3.26 0.97 -20.30
CA ILE A 92 -3.87 2.03 -19.48
C ILE A 92 -2.89 3.19 -19.42
N GLU A 93 -3.23 4.27 -20.10
CA GLU A 93 -2.39 5.47 -20.13
C GLU A 93 -2.07 5.97 -18.70
N GLY A 94 -0.80 6.23 -18.44
CA GLY A 94 -0.33 6.69 -17.13
C GLY A 94 -0.25 5.61 -16.03
N CYS A 95 -0.42 4.33 -16.39
CA CYS A 95 -0.28 3.20 -15.48
C CYS A 95 0.70 2.15 -16.03
N VAL A 96 1.38 1.45 -15.13
CA VAL A 96 2.09 0.22 -15.43
C VAL A 96 1.14 -0.95 -15.22
N VAL A 97 0.83 -1.70 -16.26
CA VAL A 97 -0.05 -2.88 -16.15
C VAL A 97 0.78 -4.15 -16.08
N VAL A 98 0.53 -4.96 -15.06
CA VAL A 98 1.22 -6.23 -14.83
C VAL A 98 0.21 -7.34 -14.55
N ASN A 99 0.63 -8.60 -14.71
CA ASN A 99 -0.26 -9.75 -14.58
C ASN A 99 -0.07 -10.55 -13.28
N SER A 100 0.92 -10.19 -12.46
CA SER A 100 1.13 -10.84 -11.15
C SER A 100 1.57 -9.84 -10.08
N LEU A 101 1.36 -10.22 -8.81
CA LEU A 101 1.79 -9.43 -7.66
C LEU A 101 3.32 -9.32 -7.59
N GLU A 102 4.04 -10.40 -7.91
CA GLU A 102 5.52 -10.38 -7.91
C GLU A 102 6.03 -9.30 -8.84
N LYS A 103 5.50 -9.22 -10.07
CA LYS A 103 5.86 -8.18 -11.05
C LYS A 103 5.46 -6.78 -10.58
N ALA A 104 4.32 -6.66 -9.89
CA ALA A 104 3.89 -5.39 -9.32
C ALA A 104 4.87 -4.90 -8.24
N LEU A 105 5.27 -5.78 -7.33
CA LEU A 105 6.22 -5.48 -6.28
C LEU A 105 7.63 -5.21 -6.83
N GLU A 106 8.08 -5.97 -7.84
CA GLU A 106 9.33 -5.71 -8.55
C GLU A 106 9.33 -4.31 -9.17
N THR A 107 8.28 -3.97 -9.90
CA THR A 107 8.11 -2.64 -10.51
C THR A 107 8.09 -1.53 -9.45
N ALA A 108 7.37 -1.73 -8.36
CA ALA A 108 7.28 -0.76 -7.28
C ALA A 108 8.63 -0.54 -6.59
N ARG A 109 9.38 -1.61 -6.30
CA ARG A 109 10.71 -1.54 -5.67
C ARG A 109 11.77 -0.89 -6.57
N ALA A 110 11.60 -0.94 -7.87
CA ALA A 110 12.51 -0.29 -8.81
C ALA A 110 12.42 1.25 -8.78
N VAL A 111 11.30 1.81 -8.32
CA VAL A 111 11.05 3.26 -8.29
C VAL A 111 10.99 3.84 -6.88
N GLU A 112 10.79 3.01 -5.86
CA GLU A 112 10.65 3.45 -4.47
C GLU A 112 11.17 2.40 -3.49
N ALA A 113 11.91 2.86 -2.51
CA ALA A 113 12.56 2.00 -1.53
C ALA A 113 11.95 2.04 -0.12
N THR A 114 11.04 2.95 0.18
CA THR A 114 10.56 3.15 1.54
C THR A 114 9.22 2.49 1.80
N GLU A 115 8.19 2.77 0.99
CA GLU A 115 6.84 2.24 1.23
C GLU A 115 6.06 2.03 -0.09
N ILE A 116 5.37 0.91 -0.18
CA ILE A 116 4.54 0.51 -1.31
C ILE A 116 3.11 0.33 -0.80
N PHE A 117 2.14 0.98 -1.44
CA PHE A 117 0.74 0.91 -1.00
C PHE A 117 -0.10 -0.04 -1.85
N ILE A 118 -0.81 -0.96 -1.20
CA ILE A 118 -1.85 -1.78 -1.81
C ILE A 118 -3.18 -1.05 -1.63
N PHE A 119 -3.82 -0.72 -2.77
CA PHE A 119 -5.01 0.11 -2.86
C PHE A 119 -6.32 -0.67 -3.05
N GLY A 120 -6.24 -1.99 -2.98
CA GLY A 120 -7.41 -2.87 -3.06
C GLY A 120 -7.77 -3.30 -4.49
N GLY A 121 -9.01 -3.82 -4.77
CA GLY A 121 -10.14 -4.01 -3.85
C GLY A 121 -10.07 -5.25 -2.97
N GLY A 122 -11.23 -5.65 -2.45
CA GLY A 122 -11.35 -6.68 -1.42
C GLY A 122 -10.60 -7.97 -1.71
N GLN A 123 -10.66 -8.48 -2.95
CA GLN A 123 -9.89 -9.67 -3.34
C GLN A 123 -8.38 -9.45 -3.20
N ARG A 124 -7.85 -8.26 -3.60
CA ARG A 124 -6.44 -7.95 -3.47
C ARG A 124 -6.03 -7.86 -1.99
N TYR A 125 -6.84 -7.21 -1.17
CA TYR A 125 -6.57 -7.14 0.26
C TYR A 125 -6.44 -8.53 0.88
N THR A 126 -7.33 -9.47 0.50
CA THR A 126 -7.28 -10.85 1.00
C THR A 126 -6.03 -11.59 0.52
N GLU A 127 -5.71 -11.51 -0.78
CA GLU A 127 -4.59 -12.23 -1.37
C GLU A 127 -3.23 -11.67 -0.92
N ASP A 128 -3.14 -10.35 -0.72
CA ASP A 128 -1.88 -9.67 -0.44
C ASP A 128 -1.60 -9.52 1.08
N MET A 129 -2.61 -9.71 1.95
CA MET A 129 -2.51 -9.57 3.41
C MET A 129 -1.30 -10.28 4.03
N PRO A 130 -0.90 -11.51 3.61
CA PRO A 130 0.26 -12.18 4.18
C PRO A 130 1.59 -11.45 3.98
N LEU A 131 1.68 -10.54 3.00
CA LEU A 131 2.89 -9.77 2.68
C LEU A 131 2.89 -8.37 3.30
N VAL A 132 1.81 -7.99 3.98
CA VAL A 132 1.60 -6.63 4.48
C VAL A 132 2.27 -6.46 5.83
N ASP A 133 3.03 -5.38 5.96
CA ASP A 133 3.70 -4.97 7.19
C ASP A 133 2.83 -4.01 8.02
N ARG A 134 2.09 -3.10 7.33
CA ARG A 134 1.32 -2.03 7.99
C ARG A 134 -0.06 -1.83 7.38
N LEU A 135 -1.03 -1.51 8.23
CA LEU A 135 -2.38 -1.12 7.85
C LEU A 135 -2.64 0.35 8.22
N TYR A 136 -3.14 1.11 7.26
CA TYR A 136 -3.74 2.42 7.46
C TYR A 136 -5.24 2.30 7.24
N LEU A 137 -6.00 2.15 8.30
CA LEU A 137 -7.43 1.97 8.24
C LEU A 137 -8.17 3.25 8.62
N THR A 138 -9.27 3.52 7.94
CA THR A 138 -10.32 4.44 8.37
C THR A 138 -11.52 3.59 8.75
N VAL A 139 -11.72 3.42 10.06
CA VAL A 139 -12.85 2.65 10.59
C VAL A 139 -14.03 3.58 10.77
N ILE A 140 -15.05 3.39 9.94
CA ILE A 140 -16.24 4.24 9.88
C ILE A 140 -17.30 3.68 10.83
N ASP A 141 -17.88 4.53 11.68
CA ASP A 141 -18.92 4.17 12.64
C ASP A 141 -20.30 4.02 11.96
N ALA A 142 -20.33 3.18 10.91
CA ALA A 142 -21.52 2.88 10.15
C ALA A 142 -21.47 1.44 9.63
N GLU A 143 -22.62 0.92 9.24
CA GLU A 143 -22.82 -0.42 8.67
C GLU A 143 -23.61 -0.31 7.37
N ASP A 144 -23.34 -1.20 6.43
CA ASP A 144 -24.20 -1.41 5.25
C ASP A 144 -24.44 -2.91 5.07
N PRO A 145 -25.64 -3.41 5.44
CA PRO A 145 -25.96 -4.83 5.35
C PRO A 145 -26.00 -5.37 3.91
N ASP A 146 -26.07 -4.48 2.93
CA ASP A 146 -26.07 -4.82 1.51
C ASP A 146 -24.68 -4.80 0.86
N SER A 147 -23.62 -4.65 1.66
CA SER A 147 -22.24 -4.70 1.18
C SER A 147 -21.91 -6.03 0.53
N ASP A 148 -21.22 -6.00 -0.60
CA ASP A 148 -20.77 -7.19 -1.34
C ASP A 148 -19.27 -7.39 -1.32
N ALA A 149 -18.54 -6.46 -0.73
CA ALA A 149 -17.09 -6.51 -0.57
C ALA A 149 -16.67 -6.18 0.87
N PHE A 150 -15.81 -7.04 1.43
CA PHE A 150 -15.36 -6.94 2.81
C PHE A 150 -13.84 -6.93 2.88
N PHE A 151 -13.31 -6.23 3.88
CA PHE A 151 -11.89 -6.28 4.26
C PHE A 151 -11.61 -7.61 4.98
N PRO A 152 -10.47 -8.26 4.72
CA PRO A 152 -10.11 -9.51 5.39
C PRO A 152 -9.92 -9.31 6.90
N ASP A 153 -9.84 -10.42 7.62
CA ASP A 153 -9.43 -10.39 9.03
C ASP A 153 -8.03 -9.81 9.18
N TYR A 154 -7.84 -8.97 10.19
CA TYR A 154 -6.56 -8.31 10.49
C TYR A 154 -6.17 -8.43 11.97
N SER A 155 -6.66 -9.46 12.63
CA SER A 155 -6.39 -9.74 14.05
C SER A 155 -4.90 -9.95 14.38
N ASP A 156 -4.08 -10.28 13.37
CA ASP A 156 -2.62 -10.39 13.50
C ASP A 156 -1.91 -9.02 13.66
N PHE A 157 -2.60 -7.92 13.35
CA PHE A 157 -2.07 -6.56 13.45
C PHE A 157 -2.41 -5.96 14.80
N THR A 158 -1.67 -6.35 15.83
CA THR A 158 -1.95 -5.97 17.22
C THR A 158 -1.17 -4.78 17.73
N ASN A 159 -0.12 -4.36 17.01
CA ASN A 159 0.69 -3.20 17.39
C ASN A 159 0.03 -1.92 16.87
N ILE A 160 -0.61 -1.17 17.77
CA ILE A 160 -1.27 0.10 17.43
C ILE A 160 -0.23 1.22 17.46
N LEU A 161 0.09 1.77 16.29
CA LEU A 161 1.03 2.88 16.17
C LEU A 161 0.35 4.24 16.39
N SER A 162 -0.88 4.40 15.92
CA SER A 162 -1.68 5.60 16.13
C SER A 162 -3.16 5.32 16.05
N THR A 163 -3.92 6.13 16.78
CA THR A 163 -5.38 6.17 16.75
C THR A 163 -5.83 7.63 16.83
N GLU A 164 -6.76 8.03 15.96
CA GLU A 164 -7.33 9.39 15.93
C GLU A 164 -8.80 9.31 15.55
N THR A 165 -9.69 9.77 16.46
CA THR A 165 -11.14 9.68 16.28
C THR A 165 -11.72 11.03 15.88
N HIS A 166 -12.59 11.03 14.88
CA HIS A 166 -13.24 12.19 14.28
C HIS A 166 -14.75 12.07 14.47
N THR A 167 -15.23 12.65 15.58
CA THR A 167 -16.67 12.62 15.94
C THR A 167 -17.46 13.78 15.36
N GLU A 168 -16.79 14.76 14.78
CA GLU A 168 -17.37 15.94 14.13
C GLU A 168 -17.91 15.64 12.72
N HIS A 169 -17.66 14.44 12.20
CA HIS A 169 -18.12 13.97 10.89
C HIS A 169 -19.38 13.09 11.02
N GLU A 170 -20.14 13.00 9.92
CA GLU A 170 -21.32 12.12 9.80
C GLU A 170 -21.15 11.21 8.57
N PRO A 171 -20.98 9.89 8.73
CA PRO A 171 -20.75 9.18 10.00
C PRO A 171 -19.40 9.51 10.64
N PRO A 172 -19.28 9.36 11.98
CA PRO A 172 -18.00 9.43 12.67
C PRO A 172 -17.04 8.35 12.18
N PHE A 173 -15.74 8.58 12.31
CA PHE A 173 -14.73 7.58 11.94
C PHE A 173 -13.49 7.69 12.81
N THR A 174 -12.68 6.64 12.78
CA THR A 174 -11.39 6.58 13.47
C THR A 174 -10.30 6.22 12.46
N TRP A 175 -9.26 7.02 12.40
CA TRP A 175 -8.01 6.65 11.74
C TRP A 175 -7.19 5.74 12.65
N LEU A 176 -6.78 4.62 12.12
CA LEU A 176 -6.03 3.60 12.83
C LEU A 176 -4.82 3.19 12.02
N THR A 177 -3.64 3.18 12.64
CA THR A 177 -2.41 2.67 12.02
C THR A 177 -1.92 1.50 12.82
N LEU A 178 -1.79 0.34 12.18
CA LEU A 178 -1.44 -0.93 12.80
C LEU A 178 -0.23 -1.59 12.12
N GLU A 179 0.55 -2.32 12.90
CA GLU A 179 1.58 -3.23 12.41
C GLU A 179 1.36 -4.66 12.97
N ARG A 180 1.96 -5.64 12.30
CA ARG A 180 2.05 -7.00 12.87
C ARG A 180 2.83 -6.98 14.17
N ALA A 181 2.49 -7.93 15.05
CA ALA A 181 3.26 -8.19 16.28
C ALA A 181 4.63 -8.79 15.95
#